data_e902b54a05fc8f6eb0aa8a04b52b2cb8
#
_entry.id   e902b54a05fc8f6eb0aa8a04b52b2cb8
#
_cell.length_a   1.000
_cell.length_b   1.000
_cell.length_c   1.000
_cell.angle_alpha   90.00
_cell.angle_beta   90.00
_cell.angle_gamma   90.00
#
_symmetry.space_group_name_H-M   'P 1'
#
loop_
_entity.id
_entity.type
_entity.pdbx_description
1 polymer ?
#
loop_
_entity_poly.entity_id
_entity_poly.type
_entity_poly.pdbx_seq_one_letter_code
_entity_poly.pdbx_strand_id
1 'polypeptide(L)'
;MKNFGNNNIQSMVPQKLIFIICFVFIIFISISPNQASALSPEWVGVPKSNYGEQLWDKKSLQRNRDGSVRVISKFIPKNKSEITQDIIYTMDINCFEKSFRDVAVGTDQLNNSLNNNSDWQDPNGDQLILGIIGQVCNYKD
;
A
#
# COMPACT_ATOMS: atom_id res chain seq x y z
N MET A 1 61.80 -18.57 -42.61
CA MET A 1 61.39 -17.39 -41.83
C MET A 1 60.14 -16.81 -42.46
N LYS A 2 58.97 -16.96 -41.84
CA LYS A 2 57.69 -16.39 -42.34
C LYS A 2 57.29 -15.29 -41.34
N ASN A 3 57.27 -14.05 -41.83
CA ASN A 3 56.77 -12.91 -41.09
C ASN A 3 55.23 -12.96 -41.03
N PHE A 4 54.68 -13.03 -39.81
CA PHE A 4 53.28 -12.84 -39.57
C PHE A 4 52.98 -11.34 -39.44
N GLY A 5 52.30 -10.78 -40.42
CA GLY A 5 51.81 -9.41 -40.39
C GLY A 5 50.69 -9.27 -39.38
N ASN A 6 50.85 -8.37 -38.45
CA ASN A 6 49.87 -8.00 -37.43
C ASN A 6 48.89 -7.00 -38.03
N ASN A 7 47.70 -7.45 -38.45
CA ASN A 7 46.63 -6.56 -38.93
C ASN A 7 45.87 -5.98 -37.74
N ASN A 8 46.27 -4.80 -37.31
CA ASN A 8 45.50 -3.98 -36.37
C ASN A 8 44.28 -3.41 -37.13
N ILE A 9 43.14 -4.07 -37.01
CA ILE A 9 41.87 -3.52 -37.44
C ILE A 9 41.40 -2.54 -36.36
N GLN A 10 41.81 -1.27 -36.47
CA GLN A 10 41.15 -0.19 -35.73
C GLN A 10 39.78 0.06 -36.37
N SER A 11 38.73 -0.42 -35.72
CA SER A 11 37.36 -0.06 -36.09
C SER A 11 37.13 1.42 -35.71
N MET A 12 37.26 2.29 -36.69
CA MET A 12 36.87 3.71 -36.55
C MET A 12 35.34 3.79 -36.37
N VAL A 13 34.89 3.81 -35.11
CA VAL A 13 33.49 4.13 -34.82
C VAL A 13 33.28 5.60 -35.20
N PRO A 14 32.35 5.93 -36.10
CA PRO A 14 32.17 7.30 -36.54
C PRO A 14 31.71 8.16 -35.34
N GLN A 15 32.44 9.26 -35.14
CA GLN A 15 32.25 10.18 -34.01
C GLN A 15 30.80 10.63 -33.82
N LYS A 16 30.03 10.72 -34.92
CA LYS A 16 28.56 11.01 -34.91
C LYS A 16 27.75 9.91 -34.22
N LEU A 17 28.16 8.65 -34.32
CA LEU A 17 27.47 7.55 -33.66
C LEU A 17 27.61 7.60 -32.12
N ILE A 18 28.80 8.01 -31.65
CA ILE A 18 29.05 8.18 -30.20
C ILE A 18 28.18 9.30 -29.63
N PHE A 19 28.01 10.43 -30.35
CA PHE A 19 27.11 11.52 -29.90
C PHE A 19 25.66 11.09 -29.82
N ILE A 20 25.18 10.30 -30.78
CA ILE A 20 23.80 9.80 -30.77
C ILE A 20 23.56 8.87 -29.58
N ILE A 21 24.49 7.96 -29.31
CA ILE A 21 24.39 7.03 -28.18
C ILE A 21 24.42 7.79 -26.84
N CYS A 22 25.29 8.78 -26.67
CA CYS A 22 25.32 9.62 -25.48
C CYS A 22 24.03 10.42 -25.28
N PHE A 23 23.46 10.96 -26.36
CA PHE A 23 22.21 11.74 -26.29
C PHE A 23 21.02 10.87 -25.90
N VAL A 24 20.92 9.65 -26.44
CA VAL A 24 19.90 8.67 -26.04
C VAL A 24 20.05 8.25 -24.57
N PHE A 25 21.28 8.06 -24.11
CA PHE A 25 21.55 7.71 -22.71
C PHE A 25 21.14 8.82 -21.73
N ILE A 26 21.36 10.10 -22.08
CA ILE A 26 20.95 11.25 -21.26
C ILE A 26 19.42 11.34 -21.15
N ILE A 27 18.67 11.03 -22.20
CA ILE A 27 17.21 11.02 -22.18
C ILE A 27 16.68 9.92 -21.25
N PHE A 28 17.32 8.73 -21.24
CA PHE A 28 16.91 7.64 -20.36
C PHE A 28 17.14 7.92 -18.86
N ILE A 29 18.15 8.72 -18.50
CA ILE A 29 18.42 9.07 -17.10
C ILE A 29 17.40 10.10 -16.57
N SER A 30 16.78 10.88 -17.46
CA SER A 30 15.80 11.91 -17.07
C SER A 30 14.41 11.38 -16.69
N ILE A 31 14.12 10.09 -16.95
CA ILE A 31 12.91 9.42 -16.51
C ILE A 31 13.18 8.83 -15.11
N SER A 32 13.40 9.69 -14.14
CA SER A 32 13.35 9.26 -12.73
C SER A 32 11.92 8.81 -12.46
N PRO A 33 11.67 7.54 -12.03
CA PRO A 33 10.36 7.18 -11.53
C PRO A 33 10.08 8.11 -10.37
N ASN A 34 9.00 8.89 -10.46
CA ASN A 34 8.48 9.63 -9.31
C ASN A 34 8.36 8.62 -8.18
N GLN A 35 9.26 8.68 -7.20
CA GLN A 35 9.09 7.98 -5.95
C GLN A 35 7.80 8.55 -5.37
N ALA A 36 6.71 7.80 -5.52
CA ALA A 36 5.50 8.07 -4.78
C ALA A 36 5.93 8.10 -3.31
N SER A 37 6.02 9.29 -2.73
CA SER A 37 6.24 9.45 -1.30
C SER A 37 5.10 8.69 -0.63
N ALA A 38 5.40 7.54 -0.02
CA ALA A 38 4.45 6.84 0.81
C ALA A 38 4.03 7.83 1.89
N LEU A 39 2.84 8.42 1.73
CA LEU A 39 2.29 9.36 2.70
C LEU A 39 2.22 8.62 4.03
N SER A 40 2.92 9.13 5.04
CA SER A 40 2.85 8.58 6.39
C SER A 40 1.38 8.49 6.83
N PRO A 41 0.94 7.35 7.41
CA PRO A 41 -0.45 7.17 7.85
C PRO A 41 -0.84 8.25 8.86
N GLU A 42 -2.11 8.65 8.83
CA GLU A 42 -2.72 9.53 9.85
C GLU A 42 -3.71 8.71 10.67
N TRP A 43 -3.21 8.09 11.73
CA TRP A 43 -3.97 7.18 12.56
C TRP A 43 -4.95 7.92 13.48
N VAL A 44 -6.23 7.56 13.39
CA VAL A 44 -7.31 8.05 14.25
C VAL A 44 -7.84 6.89 15.06
N GLY A 45 -7.82 7.01 16.39
CA GLY A 45 -8.30 5.97 17.30
C GLY A 45 -9.81 6.02 17.48
N VAL A 46 -10.43 4.83 17.63
CA VAL A 46 -11.79 4.70 18.15
C VAL A 46 -11.76 4.49 19.66
N PRO A 47 -12.89 4.61 20.39
CA PRO A 47 -12.91 4.32 21.81
C PRO A 47 -12.35 2.94 22.12
N LYS A 48 -11.46 2.87 23.12
CA LYS A 48 -10.76 1.64 23.50
C LYS A 48 -11.72 0.61 24.09
N SER A 49 -11.41 -0.66 23.87
CA SER A 49 -12.10 -1.78 24.49
C SER A 49 -11.22 -2.52 25.50
N ASN A 50 -11.79 -3.51 26.17
CA ASN A 50 -11.03 -4.41 27.04
C ASN A 50 -10.09 -5.32 26.26
N TYR A 51 -10.31 -5.51 24.96
CA TYR A 51 -9.51 -6.38 24.08
C TYR A 51 -8.30 -5.67 23.49
N GLY A 52 -8.40 -4.36 23.25
CA GLY A 52 -7.33 -3.60 22.62
C GLY A 52 -7.76 -2.22 22.16
N GLU A 53 -6.94 -1.67 21.27
CA GLU A 53 -7.16 -0.40 20.60
C GLU A 53 -7.33 -0.64 19.11
N GLN A 54 -8.26 0.05 18.49
CA GLN A 54 -8.43 0.06 17.03
C GLN A 54 -8.22 1.47 16.53
N LEU A 55 -7.46 1.57 15.42
CA LEU A 55 -7.20 2.83 14.74
C LEU A 55 -7.52 2.64 13.26
N TRP A 56 -7.82 3.71 12.56
CA TRP A 56 -7.91 3.70 11.10
C TRP A 56 -7.09 4.86 10.51
N ASP A 57 -6.54 4.64 9.34
CA ASP A 57 -5.74 5.64 8.64
C ASP A 57 -6.65 6.53 7.81
N LYS A 58 -6.79 7.78 8.24
CA LYS A 58 -7.61 8.79 7.60
C LYS A 58 -7.18 9.07 6.15
N LYS A 59 -5.87 8.99 5.86
CA LYS A 59 -5.35 9.20 4.51
C LYS A 59 -5.57 8.03 3.56
N SER A 60 -5.91 6.86 4.10
CA SER A 60 -6.19 5.67 3.30
C SER A 60 -7.62 5.61 2.76
N LEU A 61 -8.50 6.55 3.18
CA LEU A 61 -9.90 6.54 2.82
C LEU A 61 -10.11 6.63 1.31
N GLN A 62 -10.81 5.66 0.76
CA GLN A 62 -11.17 5.59 -0.66
C GLN A 62 -12.65 5.26 -0.81
N ARG A 63 -13.34 5.97 -1.68
CA ARG A 63 -14.74 5.67 -2.02
C ARG A 63 -14.78 4.72 -3.21
N ASN A 64 -15.36 3.55 -3.00
CA ASN A 64 -15.54 2.51 -4.03
C ASN A 64 -16.71 2.85 -4.95
N ARG A 65 -16.73 2.22 -6.14
CA ARG A 65 -17.81 2.42 -7.13
C ARG A 65 -19.17 1.88 -6.68
N ASP A 66 -19.18 0.91 -5.77
CA ASP A 66 -20.38 0.31 -5.17
C ASP A 66 -20.96 1.15 -4.02
N GLY A 67 -20.36 2.30 -3.70
CA GLY A 67 -20.76 3.17 -2.62
C GLY A 67 -20.16 2.82 -1.25
N SER A 68 -19.43 1.74 -1.14
CA SER A 68 -18.66 1.42 0.06
C SER A 68 -17.43 2.31 0.22
N VAL A 69 -16.89 2.34 1.43
CA VAL A 69 -15.68 3.10 1.76
C VAL A 69 -14.58 2.13 2.19
N ARG A 70 -13.44 2.19 1.52
CA ARG A 70 -12.25 1.42 1.89
C ARG A 70 -11.35 2.23 2.80
N VAL A 71 -10.85 1.60 3.86
CA VAL A 71 -9.86 2.16 4.78
C VAL A 71 -8.84 1.11 5.19
N ILE A 72 -7.65 1.57 5.59
CA ILE A 72 -6.69 0.75 6.32
C ILE A 72 -6.95 0.94 7.81
N SER A 73 -7.06 -0.15 8.53
CA SER A 73 -7.27 -0.17 9.98
C SER A 73 -6.19 -0.97 10.67
N LYS A 74 -5.91 -0.65 11.92
CA LYS A 74 -4.90 -1.31 12.74
C LYS A 74 -5.47 -1.66 14.10
N PHE A 75 -5.37 -2.94 14.49
CA PHE A 75 -5.69 -3.41 15.82
C PHE A 75 -4.42 -3.61 16.63
N ILE A 76 -4.39 -3.05 17.84
CA ILE A 76 -3.32 -3.18 18.83
C ILE A 76 -3.90 -3.96 20.02
N PRO A 77 -3.56 -5.25 20.19
CA PRO A 77 -4.09 -6.06 21.27
C PRO A 77 -3.56 -5.60 22.61
N LYS A 78 -4.43 -5.57 23.63
CA LYS A 78 -4.06 -5.19 24.99
C LYS A 78 -3.16 -6.24 25.65
N ASN A 79 -3.41 -7.50 25.38
CA ASN A 79 -2.67 -8.62 25.94
C ASN A 79 -1.71 -9.19 24.87
N LYS A 80 -0.45 -8.83 24.97
CA LYS A 80 0.59 -9.26 24.00
C LYS A 80 1.13 -10.68 24.26
N SER A 81 0.53 -11.44 25.18
CA SER A 81 0.98 -12.80 25.48
C SER A 81 0.67 -13.80 24.35
N GLU A 82 -0.42 -13.58 23.60
CA GLU A 82 -0.85 -14.45 22.52
C GLU A 82 -0.61 -13.83 21.13
N ILE A 83 -0.80 -12.52 21.03
CA ILE A 83 -0.60 -11.76 19.78
C ILE A 83 0.45 -10.68 20.05
N THR A 84 1.66 -10.87 19.53
CA THR A 84 2.81 -9.99 19.81
C THR A 84 2.91 -8.80 18.87
N GLN A 85 2.16 -8.79 17.78
CA GLN A 85 2.23 -7.78 16.72
C GLN A 85 0.89 -7.09 16.48
N ASP A 86 0.94 -5.86 16.02
CA ASP A 86 -0.23 -5.14 15.52
C ASP A 86 -0.78 -5.84 14.27
N ILE A 87 -2.10 -5.89 14.14
CA ILE A 87 -2.76 -6.49 12.97
C ILE A 87 -3.29 -5.36 12.09
N ILE A 88 -2.92 -5.40 10.81
CA ILE A 88 -3.36 -4.44 9.79
C ILE A 88 -4.48 -5.07 8.97
N TYR A 89 -5.56 -4.33 8.81
CA TYR A 89 -6.73 -4.71 8.00
C TYR A 89 -6.88 -3.72 6.86
N THR A 90 -7.17 -4.20 5.67
CA THR A 90 -7.83 -3.41 4.64
C THR A 90 -9.31 -3.75 4.70
N MET A 91 -10.15 -2.78 5.05
CA MET A 91 -11.57 -2.98 5.29
C MET A 91 -12.40 -2.20 4.27
N ASP A 92 -13.45 -2.83 3.76
CA ASP A 92 -14.55 -2.11 3.09
C ASP A 92 -15.70 -1.94 4.08
N ILE A 93 -16.29 -0.76 4.10
CA ILE A 93 -17.40 -0.37 5.01
C ILE A 93 -18.58 0.06 4.16
N ASN A 94 -19.73 -0.60 4.37
CA ASN A 94 -21.01 -0.17 3.85
C ASN A 94 -21.68 0.75 4.86
N CYS A 95 -21.65 2.04 4.62
CA CYS A 95 -22.20 3.03 5.54
C CYS A 95 -23.74 3.00 5.62
N PHE A 96 -24.41 2.54 4.58
CA PHE A 96 -25.86 2.43 4.56
C PHE A 96 -26.35 1.27 5.44
N GLU A 97 -25.74 0.09 5.27
CA GLU A 97 -26.10 -1.12 6.01
C GLU A 97 -25.37 -1.25 7.34
N LYS A 98 -24.35 -0.40 7.59
CA LYS A 98 -23.45 -0.47 8.74
C LYS A 98 -22.75 -1.83 8.86
N SER A 99 -22.41 -2.43 7.73
CA SER A 99 -21.69 -3.68 7.61
C SER A 99 -20.25 -3.42 7.16
N PHE A 100 -19.39 -4.40 7.34
CA PHE A 100 -17.98 -4.34 6.94
C PHE A 100 -17.54 -5.67 6.32
N ARG A 101 -16.41 -5.66 5.63
CA ARG A 101 -15.68 -6.86 5.23
C ARG A 101 -14.20 -6.61 5.23
N ASP A 102 -13.42 -7.63 5.58
CA ASP A 102 -11.96 -7.60 5.52
C ASP A 102 -11.52 -8.02 4.12
N VAL A 103 -10.91 -7.09 3.40
CA VAL A 103 -10.37 -7.32 2.05
C VAL A 103 -8.97 -7.92 2.12
N ALA A 104 -8.19 -7.50 3.12
CA ALA A 104 -6.88 -8.06 3.40
C ALA A 104 -6.57 -7.98 4.90
N VAL A 105 -5.83 -8.95 5.40
CA VAL A 105 -5.38 -9.03 6.80
C VAL A 105 -3.91 -9.40 6.84
N GLY A 106 -3.11 -8.72 7.65
CA GLY A 106 -1.69 -8.99 7.78
C GLY A 106 -1.07 -8.32 9.00
N THR A 107 0.21 -8.55 9.23
CA THR A 107 0.97 -7.94 10.33
C THR A 107 1.74 -6.69 9.90
N ASP A 108 1.87 -6.48 8.58
CA ASP A 108 2.41 -5.27 7.98
C ASP A 108 1.69 -4.99 6.63
N GLN A 109 1.88 -3.78 6.12
CA GLN A 109 1.22 -3.36 4.85
C GLN A 109 1.74 -4.11 3.62
N LEU A 110 2.89 -4.78 3.71
CA LEU A 110 3.53 -5.50 2.60
C LEU A 110 3.12 -6.97 2.53
N ASN A 111 2.71 -7.56 3.65
CA ASN A 111 2.38 -8.98 3.77
C ASN A 111 0.88 -9.25 3.91
N ASN A 112 0.04 -8.32 3.46
CA ASN A 112 -1.40 -8.52 3.46
C ASN A 112 -1.80 -9.63 2.49
N SER A 113 -2.33 -10.74 3.02
CA SER A 113 -2.99 -11.74 2.20
C SER A 113 -4.34 -11.18 1.75
N LEU A 114 -4.51 -11.03 0.42
CA LEU A 114 -5.79 -10.62 -0.15
C LEU A 114 -6.83 -11.70 0.10
N ASN A 115 -7.85 -11.38 0.86
CA ASN A 115 -9.03 -12.24 0.99
C ASN A 115 -10.10 -11.75 0.00
N ASN A 116 -10.01 -12.19 -1.24
CA ASN A 116 -10.89 -11.74 -2.32
C ASN A 116 -12.35 -12.22 -2.17
N ASN A 117 -12.67 -12.91 -1.08
CA ASN A 117 -13.96 -13.57 -0.90
C ASN A 117 -14.56 -13.35 0.50
N SER A 118 -14.24 -12.24 1.16
CA SER A 118 -14.89 -11.93 2.43
C SER A 118 -16.30 -11.38 2.19
N ASP A 119 -17.29 -12.07 2.75
CA ASP A 119 -18.68 -11.62 2.76
C ASP A 119 -18.86 -10.40 3.68
N TRP A 120 -19.89 -9.62 3.41
CA TRP A 120 -20.31 -8.55 4.29
C TRP A 120 -20.74 -9.10 5.65
N GLN A 121 -20.23 -8.52 6.72
CA GLN A 121 -20.43 -8.95 8.09
C GLN A 121 -21.13 -7.84 8.89
N ASP A 122 -22.04 -8.27 9.76
CA ASP A 122 -22.62 -7.40 10.80
C ASP A 122 -21.59 -7.28 11.95
N PRO A 123 -21.37 -6.09 12.51
CA PRO A 123 -20.47 -5.91 13.66
C PRO A 123 -20.85 -6.69 14.91
N ASN A 124 -22.10 -7.16 15.02
CA ASN A 124 -22.60 -7.97 16.14
C ASN A 124 -22.29 -7.40 17.54
N GLY A 125 -22.28 -6.07 17.64
CA GLY A 125 -22.00 -5.37 18.90
C GLY A 125 -20.51 -5.18 19.21
N ASP A 126 -19.61 -5.54 18.31
CA ASP A 126 -18.18 -5.21 18.46
C ASP A 126 -17.98 -3.70 18.46
N GLN A 127 -17.63 -3.16 19.64
CA GLN A 127 -17.51 -1.72 19.85
C GLN A 127 -16.36 -1.09 19.05
N LEU A 128 -15.30 -1.86 18.75
CA LEU A 128 -14.17 -1.37 17.97
C LEU A 128 -14.58 -1.20 16.49
N ILE A 129 -15.25 -2.19 15.94
CA ILE A 129 -15.76 -2.15 14.56
C ILE A 129 -16.84 -1.09 14.40
N LEU A 130 -17.79 -1.02 15.35
CA LEU A 130 -18.81 0.03 15.36
C LEU A 130 -18.21 1.42 15.45
N GLY A 131 -17.13 1.58 16.23
CA GLY A 131 -16.37 2.82 16.34
C GLY A 131 -15.75 3.26 15.01
N ILE A 132 -15.12 2.33 14.26
CA ILE A 132 -14.59 2.62 12.94
C ILE A 132 -15.71 3.00 11.97
N ILE A 133 -16.76 2.19 11.87
CA ILE A 133 -17.92 2.48 10.98
C ILE A 133 -18.47 3.88 11.29
N GLY A 134 -18.67 4.19 12.58
CA GLY A 134 -19.17 5.49 13.01
C GLY A 134 -18.29 6.65 12.58
N GLN A 135 -16.99 6.54 12.74
CA GLN A 135 -16.06 7.60 12.37
C GLN A 135 -15.90 7.74 10.86
N VAL A 136 -15.68 6.64 10.14
CA VAL A 136 -15.47 6.62 8.69
C VAL A 136 -16.70 7.12 7.94
N CYS A 137 -17.90 6.68 8.34
CA CYS A 137 -19.14 7.08 7.66
C CYS A 137 -19.56 8.54 7.92
N ASN A 138 -19.11 9.12 9.03
CA ASN A 138 -19.35 10.53 9.35
C ASN A 138 -18.20 11.45 8.91
N TYR A 139 -17.11 10.87 8.39
CA TYR A 139 -15.96 11.65 7.93
C TYR A 139 -16.32 12.44 6.66
N LYS A 140 -16.09 13.75 6.72
CA LYS A 140 -16.23 14.66 5.57
C LYS A 140 -14.81 15.08 5.15
N ASP A 141 -14.50 14.87 3.89
CA ASP A 141 -13.25 15.32 3.26
C ASP A 141 -13.18 16.85 3.26
#